data_71e87e31b78a70d50751072982cc57db
#
_entry.id   71e87e31b78a70d50751072982cc57db
#
_cell.length_a   1.000
_cell.length_b   1.000
_cell.length_c   1.000
_cell.angle_alpha   90.00
_cell.angle_beta   90.00
_cell.angle_gamma   90.00
#
_symmetry.space_group_name_H-M   'P 1'
#
loop_
_entity.id
_entity.type
_entity.pdbx_description
1 polymer ?
#
loop_
_entity_poly.entity_id
_entity_poly.type
_entity_poly.pdbx_seq_one_letter_code
_entity_poly.pdbx_strand_id
1 'polypeptide(L)'
;MRWLRAVATEAKNLHMCIDADARLAAAAGGVARFLADAAGLESEAVARLQSAVIEACLEAFEHLAGKHPHLEIDFARFSDRLEVSLSHEDASPAVGMHTITGFSANRLKHLGDARTPEGVDRVQHETHGKESVTRMTKYLGQVAPSL
;
A
#
# COMPACT_ATOMS: atom_id res chain seq x y z
N MET A 1 -3.22 -26.79 -18.87
CA MET A 1 -3.14 -25.87 -18.80
C MET A 1 -1.98 -25.17 -18.40
N ARG A 2 -1.04 -25.09 -19.25
CA ARG A 2 0.08 -24.42 -19.00
C ARG A 2 -0.10 -23.03 -18.79
N TRP A 3 -0.96 -22.42 -19.45
CA TRP A 3 -1.15 -21.04 -19.27
C TRP A 3 -1.72 -20.79 -17.89
N LEU A 4 -2.39 -21.73 -17.30
CA LEU A 4 -2.88 -21.59 -15.99
C LEU A 4 -1.75 -21.47 -15.02
N ARG A 5 -0.70 -22.23 -15.24
CA ARG A 5 0.40 -22.18 -14.38
C ARG A 5 1.06 -20.86 -14.47
N ALA A 6 1.18 -20.30 -15.65
CA ALA A 6 1.77 -19.02 -15.82
C ALA A 6 0.94 -17.98 -15.10
N VAL A 7 -0.38 -18.08 -15.18
CA VAL A 7 -1.25 -17.16 -14.50
C VAL A 7 -1.08 -17.27 -12.99
N ALA A 8 -0.88 -18.48 -12.52
CA ALA A 8 -0.73 -18.68 -11.09
C ALA A 8 0.53 -18.02 -10.54
N THR A 9 1.55 -17.88 -11.35
CA THR A 9 2.76 -17.24 -10.87
C THR A 9 2.74 -15.75 -11.08
N GLU A 10 1.77 -15.24 -11.82
CA GLU A 10 1.67 -13.83 -12.03
C GLU A 10 0.93 -13.16 -10.92
N ALA A 11 1.12 -11.88 -10.81
CA ALA A 11 0.43 -11.12 -9.80
C ALA A 11 -1.05 -11.11 -10.09
N LYS A 12 -1.84 -11.17 -9.06
CA LYS A 12 -3.25 -10.92 -9.17
C LYS A 12 -3.47 -9.50 -8.74
N ASN A 13 -4.10 -8.74 -9.59
CA ASN A 13 -4.23 -7.31 -9.37
C ASN A 13 -5.67 -6.88 -9.15
N LEU A 14 -5.82 -5.89 -8.30
CA LEU A 14 -7.11 -5.28 -8.06
C LEU A 14 -6.87 -3.80 -7.93
N HIS A 15 -7.67 -3.01 -8.59
CA HIS A 15 -7.50 -1.57 -8.62
C HIS A 15 -8.73 -0.88 -8.05
N MET A 16 -8.51 0.15 -7.23
CA MET A 16 -9.58 0.98 -6.70
C MET A 16 -9.24 2.42 -6.94
N CYS A 17 -10.27 3.22 -7.11
CA CYS A 17 -10.11 4.66 -7.21
C CYS A 17 -11.09 5.24 -6.21
N ILE A 18 -10.60 6.00 -5.24
CA ILE A 18 -11.48 6.49 -4.17
C ILE A 18 -11.32 7.98 -3.96
N ASP A 19 -12.40 8.60 -3.52
CA ASP A 19 -12.37 9.98 -3.12
C ASP A 19 -11.82 10.08 -1.70
N ALA A 20 -11.48 11.28 -1.28
CA ALA A 20 -10.92 11.50 0.06
C ALA A 20 -12.03 11.39 1.09
N ASP A 21 -12.36 10.19 1.45
CA ASP A 21 -13.44 9.88 2.38
C ASP A 21 -12.94 8.75 3.28
N ALA A 22 -12.97 8.98 4.57
CA ALA A 22 -12.46 8.00 5.53
C ALA A 22 -13.15 6.65 5.40
N ARG A 23 -14.43 6.65 5.00
CA ARG A 23 -15.13 5.37 4.82
C ARG A 23 -14.57 4.60 3.66
N LEU A 24 -14.08 5.30 2.63
CA LEU A 24 -13.49 4.64 1.49
C LEU A 24 -12.10 4.16 1.82
N ALA A 25 -11.39 4.87 2.70
CA ALA A 25 -10.12 4.38 3.20
C ALA A 25 -10.34 3.07 3.96
N ALA A 26 -11.41 3.00 4.74
CA ALA A 26 -11.72 1.77 5.46
C ALA A 26 -12.03 0.65 4.49
N ALA A 27 -12.70 0.96 3.38
CA ALA A 27 -12.99 -0.05 2.37
C ALA A 27 -11.69 -0.59 1.76
N ALA A 28 -10.74 0.30 1.50
CA ALA A 28 -9.44 -0.14 0.98
C ALA A 28 -8.74 -1.05 1.98
N GLY A 29 -8.83 -0.70 3.26
CA GLY A 29 -8.28 -1.57 4.29
C GLY A 29 -8.95 -2.93 4.29
N GLY A 30 -10.25 -2.96 4.03
CA GLY A 30 -10.98 -4.21 3.95
C GLY A 30 -10.52 -5.09 2.80
N VAL A 31 -10.18 -4.48 1.67
CA VAL A 31 -9.64 -5.23 0.54
C VAL A 31 -8.29 -5.81 0.92
N ALA A 32 -7.43 -5.01 1.57
CA ALA A 32 -6.13 -5.50 2.00
C ALA A 32 -6.29 -6.68 2.95
N ARG A 33 -7.26 -6.57 3.85
CA ARG A 33 -7.53 -7.62 4.81
C ARG A 33 -7.95 -8.89 4.09
N PHE A 34 -8.84 -8.76 3.13
CA PHE A 34 -9.32 -9.91 2.38
C PHE A 34 -8.16 -10.62 1.68
N LEU A 35 -7.30 -9.85 1.02
CA LEU A 35 -6.19 -10.44 0.29
C LEU A 35 -5.18 -11.10 1.24
N ALA A 36 -4.92 -10.45 2.36
CA ALA A 36 -3.97 -10.99 3.32
C ALA A 36 -4.49 -12.29 3.94
N ASP A 37 -5.78 -12.29 4.25
CA ASP A 37 -6.40 -13.45 4.84
C ASP A 37 -6.38 -14.60 3.83
N ALA A 38 -6.71 -14.31 2.59
CA ALA A 38 -6.70 -15.31 1.53
C ALA A 38 -5.30 -15.83 1.28
N ALA A 39 -4.29 -15.03 1.57
CA ALA A 39 -2.91 -15.44 1.38
C ALA A 39 -2.37 -16.25 2.55
N GLY A 40 -3.14 -16.40 3.59
CA GLY A 40 -2.75 -17.25 4.71
C GLY A 40 -1.99 -16.56 5.82
N LEU A 41 -2.00 -15.23 5.87
CA LEU A 41 -1.34 -14.54 6.95
C LEU A 41 -2.11 -14.75 8.25
N GLU A 42 -1.40 -14.68 9.37
CA GLU A 42 -2.04 -14.79 10.67
C GLU A 42 -2.94 -13.62 10.92
N SER A 43 -3.96 -13.81 11.74
CA SER A 43 -4.94 -12.76 11.95
C SER A 43 -4.35 -11.49 12.49
N GLU A 44 -3.31 -11.56 13.28
CA GLU A 44 -2.69 -10.36 13.78
C GLU A 44 -1.98 -9.59 12.67
N ALA A 45 -1.29 -10.32 11.80
CA ALA A 45 -0.63 -9.69 10.67
C ALA A 45 -1.65 -9.07 9.72
N VAL A 46 -2.78 -9.75 9.53
CA VAL A 46 -3.85 -9.26 8.68
C VAL A 46 -4.39 -7.95 9.24
N ALA A 47 -4.64 -7.91 10.54
CA ALA A 47 -5.16 -6.69 11.16
C ALA A 47 -4.20 -5.53 11.07
N ARG A 48 -2.92 -5.80 11.21
CA ARG A 48 -1.91 -4.75 11.14
C ARG A 48 -1.76 -4.21 9.74
N LEU A 49 -1.83 -5.10 8.75
CA LEU A 49 -1.76 -4.66 7.37
C LEU A 49 -2.98 -3.79 7.05
N GLN A 50 -4.15 -4.21 7.50
CA GLN A 50 -5.36 -3.44 7.29
C GLN A 50 -5.20 -2.02 7.84
N SER A 51 -4.70 -1.92 9.07
CA SER A 51 -4.50 -0.62 9.70
C SER A 51 -3.49 0.22 8.95
N ALA A 52 -2.42 -0.40 8.48
CA ALA A 52 -1.39 0.32 7.75
C ALA A 52 -1.94 0.91 6.45
N VAL A 53 -2.78 0.15 5.77
CA VAL A 53 -3.36 0.63 4.51
C VAL A 53 -4.31 1.79 4.77
N ILE A 54 -5.15 1.67 5.81
CA ILE A 54 -6.07 2.75 6.14
C ILE A 54 -5.29 4.01 6.49
N GLU A 55 -4.27 3.87 7.31
CA GLU A 55 -3.47 5.00 7.73
C GLU A 55 -2.80 5.67 6.53
N ALA A 56 -2.28 4.87 5.63
CA ALA A 56 -1.62 5.41 4.44
C ALA A 56 -2.61 6.16 3.54
N CYS A 57 -3.83 5.65 3.43
CA CYS A 57 -4.84 6.35 2.64
C CYS A 57 -5.20 7.69 3.28
N LEU A 58 -5.39 7.71 4.59
CA LEU A 58 -5.73 8.94 5.28
C LEU A 58 -4.62 9.97 5.14
N GLU A 59 -3.40 9.51 5.20
CA GLU A 59 -2.27 10.39 5.02
C GLU A 59 -2.24 10.96 3.61
N ALA A 60 -2.48 10.10 2.62
CA ALA A 60 -2.47 10.53 1.22
C ALA A 60 -3.56 11.55 0.95
N PHE A 61 -4.70 11.43 1.62
CA PHE A 61 -5.81 12.35 1.40
C PHE A 61 -5.41 13.79 1.68
N GLU A 62 -4.42 14.00 2.51
CA GLU A 62 -3.99 15.35 2.86
C GLU A 62 -3.19 15.99 1.76
N HIS A 63 -2.83 15.25 0.75
CA HIS A 63 -1.95 15.74 -0.31
C HIS A 63 -2.55 15.66 -1.71
N LEU A 64 -3.82 15.34 -1.80
CA LEU A 64 -4.45 15.19 -3.12
C LEU A 64 -4.59 16.54 -3.80
N ALA A 65 -4.45 16.53 -5.11
CA ALA A 65 -4.55 17.73 -5.91
C ALA A 65 -5.26 17.43 -7.22
N GLY A 66 -5.43 18.46 -8.03
CA GLY A 66 -6.07 18.30 -9.32
C GLY A 66 -7.52 18.70 -9.27
N LYS A 67 -8.16 18.68 -10.41
CA LYS A 67 -9.56 19.08 -10.51
C LYS A 67 -10.48 18.06 -9.90
N HIS A 68 -10.11 16.81 -9.97
CA HIS A 68 -10.89 15.73 -9.40
C HIS A 68 -9.98 14.92 -8.50
N PRO A 69 -9.73 15.45 -7.29
CA PRO A 69 -8.78 14.79 -6.40
C PRO A 69 -9.26 13.39 -6.04
N HIS A 70 -8.42 12.44 -6.24
CA HIS A 70 -8.74 11.07 -5.91
C HIS A 70 -7.45 10.29 -5.67
N LEU A 71 -7.59 9.15 -5.03
CA LEU A 71 -6.48 8.28 -4.72
C LEU A 71 -6.69 6.98 -5.48
N GLU A 72 -5.65 6.54 -6.19
CA GLU A 72 -5.71 5.26 -6.88
C GLU A 72 -4.91 4.25 -6.07
N ILE A 73 -5.49 3.10 -5.89
CA ILE A 73 -4.88 2.06 -5.09
C ILE A 73 -4.80 0.79 -5.90
N ASP A 74 -3.61 0.24 -6.00
CA ASP A 74 -3.41 -1.01 -6.68
C ASP A 74 -2.97 -2.06 -5.68
N PHE A 75 -3.66 -3.17 -5.68
CA PHE A 75 -3.30 -4.29 -4.83
C PHE A 75 -2.77 -5.37 -5.75
N ALA A 76 -1.59 -5.87 -5.46
CA ALA A 76 -1.01 -6.93 -6.26
C ALA A 76 -0.57 -8.05 -5.35
N ARG A 77 -0.95 -9.27 -5.71
CA ARG A 77 -0.54 -10.43 -4.96
C ARG A 77 0.40 -11.26 -5.80
N PHE A 78 1.59 -11.46 -5.27
CA PHE A 78 2.58 -12.34 -5.88
C PHE A 78 2.71 -13.58 -5.01
N SER A 79 3.48 -14.54 -5.43
CA SER A 79 3.61 -15.77 -4.67
C SER A 79 4.29 -15.54 -3.32
N ASP A 80 5.14 -14.53 -3.23
CA ASP A 80 5.92 -14.30 -2.02
C ASP A 80 5.55 -13.01 -1.29
N ARG A 81 4.63 -12.22 -1.80
CA ARG A 81 4.33 -10.95 -1.15
C ARG A 81 3.04 -10.33 -1.65
N LEU A 82 2.57 -9.39 -0.86
CA LEU A 82 1.49 -8.51 -1.25
C LEU A 82 2.06 -7.11 -1.42
N GLU A 83 1.62 -6.41 -2.43
CA GLU A 83 2.02 -5.02 -2.60
C GLU A 83 0.78 -4.16 -2.70
N VAL A 84 0.80 -3.04 -2.01
CA VAL A 84 -0.29 -2.07 -2.08
C VAL A 84 0.34 -0.75 -2.49
N SER A 85 -0.07 -0.22 -3.61
CA SER A 85 0.48 1.04 -4.12
C SER A 85 -0.58 2.10 -4.13
N LEU A 86 -0.28 3.25 -3.57
CA LEU A 86 -1.17 4.39 -3.56
C LEU A 86 -0.57 5.44 -4.47
N SER A 87 -1.35 5.96 -5.39
CA SER A 87 -0.84 7.00 -6.27
C SER A 87 -1.85 8.11 -6.42
N HIS A 88 -1.35 9.32 -6.54
CA HIS A 88 -2.20 10.48 -6.70
C HIS A 88 -1.38 11.64 -7.23
N GLU A 89 -2.10 12.64 -7.70
CA GLU A 89 -1.46 13.88 -8.08
C GLU A 89 -1.22 14.65 -6.79
N ASP A 90 -0.04 15.18 -6.63
CA ASP A 90 0.36 15.79 -5.38
C ASP A 90 0.17 17.29 -5.42
N ALA A 91 -0.41 17.85 -4.36
CA ALA A 91 -0.66 19.26 -4.26
C ALA A 91 0.64 20.05 -4.20
N SER A 92 1.68 19.45 -3.63
CA SER A 92 2.97 20.08 -3.54
C SER A 92 3.96 19.15 -4.13
N PRO A 93 4.14 19.22 -5.43
CA PRO A 93 5.02 18.27 -6.08
C PRO A 93 6.38 18.32 -5.47
N ALA A 94 6.92 17.19 -5.30
CA ALA A 94 8.19 17.08 -4.71
C ALA A 94 9.19 17.79 -5.49
N VAL A 95 10.06 18.35 -4.80
CA VAL A 95 11.18 18.87 -5.40
C VAL A 95 12.20 17.86 -5.09
N GLY A 96 12.21 16.83 -5.81
CA GLY A 96 13.16 15.81 -5.59
C GLY A 96 12.83 15.00 -4.39
N MET A 97 13.81 14.49 -3.74
CA MET A 97 13.60 13.54 -2.73
C MET A 97 13.29 14.06 -1.40
N HIS A 98 13.33 15.35 -1.20
CA HIS A 98 13.07 15.86 0.10
C HIS A 98 11.67 15.57 0.56
N THR A 99 10.75 15.74 -0.33
CA THR A 99 9.35 15.53 0.01
C THR A 99 9.08 14.11 0.36
N ILE A 100 9.76 13.23 -0.31
CA ILE A 100 9.61 11.83 -0.07
C ILE A 100 9.87 11.52 1.37
N THR A 101 11.02 11.96 1.83
CA THR A 101 11.36 11.64 3.18
C THR A 101 10.56 12.42 4.19
N GLY A 102 10.26 13.66 3.89
CA GLY A 102 9.55 14.49 4.85
C GLY A 102 8.22 13.92 5.23
N PHE A 103 7.45 13.63 4.22
CA PHE A 103 6.12 13.12 4.43
C PHE A 103 6.12 11.76 5.10
N SER A 104 6.81 10.85 4.51
CA SER A 104 6.84 9.50 5.03
C SER A 104 7.49 9.42 6.39
N ALA A 105 8.52 10.17 6.60
CA ALA A 105 9.23 10.12 7.86
C ALA A 105 8.37 10.57 9.02
N ASN A 106 7.58 11.60 8.82
CA ASN A 106 6.72 12.04 9.88
C ASN A 106 5.72 10.98 10.28
N ARG A 107 5.12 10.34 9.31
CA ARG A 107 4.14 9.32 9.62
C ARG A 107 4.77 8.10 10.24
N LEU A 108 5.93 7.72 9.75
CA LEU A 108 6.62 6.57 10.30
C LEU A 108 7.04 6.81 11.72
N LYS A 109 7.47 8.02 12.03
CA LYS A 109 7.84 8.33 13.38
C LYS A 109 6.64 8.28 14.29
N HIS A 110 5.53 8.76 13.82
CA HIS A 110 4.31 8.75 14.59
C HIS A 110 3.91 7.32 14.94
N LEU A 111 4.21 6.39 14.08
CA LEU A 111 3.89 5.00 14.33
C LEU A 111 4.94 4.31 15.19
N GLY A 112 5.86 5.09 15.71
CA GLY A 112 6.82 4.55 16.65
C GLY A 112 8.02 3.91 16.01
N ASP A 113 8.09 3.94 14.71
CA ASP A 113 9.18 3.34 14.01
C ASP A 113 9.56 4.27 12.89
N ALA A 114 10.73 4.78 12.94
CA ALA A 114 11.15 5.76 11.95
C ALA A 114 11.31 5.14 10.57
N ARG A 115 11.19 3.86 10.45
CA ARG A 115 11.43 3.22 9.19
C ARG A 115 10.19 2.70 8.50
N THR A 116 9.50 1.76 9.11
CA THR A 116 8.41 1.06 8.47
C THR A 116 7.23 0.93 9.39
N PRO A 117 6.02 1.26 8.93
CA PRO A 117 4.86 1.11 9.78
C PRO A 117 4.67 -0.36 10.12
N GLU A 118 4.11 -0.58 11.28
CA GLU A 118 3.77 -1.91 11.66
C GLU A 118 2.78 -2.46 10.66
N GLY A 119 2.91 -3.68 10.28
CA GLY A 119 1.98 -4.29 9.34
C GLY A 119 2.52 -4.43 7.94
N VAL A 120 3.58 -3.70 7.61
CA VAL A 120 4.22 -3.87 6.32
C VAL A 120 5.70 -4.05 6.53
N ASP A 121 6.37 -4.64 5.59
CA ASP A 121 7.79 -4.93 5.70
C ASP A 121 8.65 -3.92 4.97
N ARG A 122 8.05 -3.18 4.06
CA ARG A 122 8.81 -2.23 3.27
C ARG A 122 7.91 -1.14 2.74
N VAL A 123 8.38 0.08 2.75
CA VAL A 123 7.66 1.20 2.17
C VAL A 123 8.60 1.94 1.23
N GLN A 124 8.15 2.17 0.02
CA GLN A 124 8.91 2.95 -0.94
C GLN A 124 8.04 4.10 -1.38
N HIS A 125 8.64 5.24 -1.53
CA HIS A 125 7.92 6.42 -1.94
C HIS A 125 8.65 7.06 -3.12
N GLU A 126 7.93 7.33 -4.19
CA GLU A 126 8.52 7.89 -5.40
C GLU A 126 7.66 9.01 -5.91
N THR A 127 8.28 9.94 -6.60
CA THR A 127 7.53 10.99 -7.28
C THR A 127 7.92 11.00 -8.74
N HIS A 128 6.93 11.15 -9.58
CA HIS A 128 7.14 11.21 -11.02
C HIS A 128 6.39 12.44 -11.51
N GLY A 129 7.10 13.55 -11.64
CA GLY A 129 6.46 14.80 -11.99
C GLY A 129 5.54 15.22 -10.87
N LYS A 130 4.26 15.30 -11.16
CA LYS A 130 3.28 15.68 -10.15
C LYS A 130 2.68 14.48 -9.46
N GLU A 131 3.04 13.31 -9.89
CA GLU A 131 2.45 12.11 -9.31
C GLU A 131 3.27 11.58 -8.16
N SER A 132 2.60 11.22 -7.09
CA SER A 132 3.24 10.66 -5.91
C SER A 132 2.80 9.22 -5.78
N VAL A 133 3.73 8.31 -5.58
CA VAL A 133 3.43 6.89 -5.46
C VAL A 133 4.04 6.35 -4.18
N THR A 134 3.24 5.69 -3.37
CA THR A 134 3.73 5.03 -2.16
C THR A 134 3.42 3.56 -2.29
N ARG A 135 4.44 2.74 -2.21
CA ARG A 135 4.27 1.30 -2.34
C ARG A 135 4.62 0.62 -1.03
N MET A 136 3.68 -0.16 -0.53
CA MET A 136 3.88 -0.91 0.70
C MET A 136 3.97 -2.38 0.35
N THR A 137 4.93 -3.06 0.93
CA THR A 137 5.15 -4.48 0.65
C THR A 137 5.05 -5.28 1.93
N LYS A 138 4.28 -6.34 1.90
CA LYS A 138 4.18 -7.29 3.00
C LYS A 138 4.58 -8.65 2.48
N TYR A 139 5.66 -9.22 2.99
CA TYR A 139 6.11 -10.52 2.55
C TYR A 139 5.22 -11.59 3.16
N LEU A 140 4.89 -12.56 2.35
CA LEU A 140 4.11 -13.69 2.80
C LEU A 140 5.10 -14.73 3.33
N GLY A 141 4.77 -15.24 4.33
CA GLY A 141 5.61 -16.05 5.06
C GLY A 141 6.56 -16.86 4.40
N GLN A 142 7.32 -17.11 4.74
CA GLN A 142 8.11 -17.73 4.21
C GLN A 142 8.24 -18.84 4.75
N VAL A 143 7.96 -18.93 5.05
CA VAL A 143 8.01 -19.86 5.55
C VAL A 143 8.23 -20.89 5.13
N ALA A 144 8.09 -20.92 4.75
CA ALA A 144 8.15 -21.81 4.26
C ALA A 144 8.90 -22.59 4.35
N PRO A 145 9.21 -22.80 4.38
CA PRO A 145 9.82 -23.51 4.25
C PRO A 145 10.11 -24.37 4.76
N SER A 146 10.08 -24.34 4.99
CA SER A 146 10.35 -25.04 5.38
C SER A 146 10.40 -25.92 5.33
N LEU A 147 10.41 -26.11 5.15
CA LEU A 147 10.40 -26.99 5.15
C LEU A 147 10.71 -27.59 5.16
#